data_01cbaaa15a2ec223990039cb8968c6c2
#
_entry.id   01cbaaa15a2ec223990039cb8968c6c2
#
_cell.length_a   1.000
_cell.length_b   1.000
_cell.length_c   1.000
_cell.angle_alpha   90.00
_cell.angle_beta   90.00
_cell.angle_gamma   90.00
#
_symmetry.space_group_name_H-M   'P 1'
#
loop_
_entity.id
_entity.type
_entity.pdbx_description
1 polymer ?
#
loop_
_entity_poly.entity_id
_entity_poly.type
_entity_poly.pdbx_seq_one_letter_code
_entity_poly.pdbx_strand_id
1 'polypeptide(L)'
;MFRAQAIAKYDMGDFQFSQNYSFFWDQLEKANLFLQGIIDTRLKPMDDKMVEWLFKNPIGDGGQFTGVSDILTKYGVVPAEVMVETNSSNSTGRMSNLIGLKLKEYGLQLRDLSTTKGTTVADLEKKKTEMLGTIYRMLVLNLGEPPTKFTWTRKDAKGNPVETKEYTPQSFFQEYIGDDLKNNYVMLMNDPSRDYYKSVSYTHLRAH
;
A
#
# COMPACT_ATOMS: atom_id res chain seq x y z
N MET A 1 -14.51 -9.79 1.94
CA MET A 1 -14.72 -9.98 3.39
C MET A 1 -15.25 -8.72 4.04
N PHE A 2 -14.48 -7.65 4.26
CA PHE A 2 -14.89 -6.40 4.96
C PHE A 2 -16.12 -5.71 4.36
N ARG A 3 -16.24 -5.68 3.01
CA ARG A 3 -17.45 -5.19 2.34
C ARG A 3 -18.71 -5.92 2.81
N ALA A 4 -18.69 -7.24 2.83
CA ALA A 4 -19.86 -8.04 3.25
C ALA A 4 -20.20 -7.81 4.73
N GLN A 5 -19.21 -7.67 5.59
CA GLN A 5 -19.41 -7.34 7.01
C GLN A 5 -20.04 -5.95 7.20
N ALA A 6 -19.54 -4.93 6.48
CA ALA A 6 -20.10 -3.58 6.54
C ALA A 6 -21.55 -3.54 6.04
N ILE A 7 -21.85 -4.21 4.91
CA ILE A 7 -23.20 -4.31 4.36
C ILE A 7 -24.14 -4.97 5.38
N ALA A 8 -23.74 -6.10 5.96
CA ALA A 8 -24.57 -6.82 6.93
C ALA A 8 -24.77 -6.03 8.24
N LYS A 9 -23.72 -5.33 8.72
CA LYS A 9 -23.79 -4.55 9.96
C LYS A 9 -24.76 -3.36 9.89
N TYR A 10 -24.87 -2.72 8.72
CA TYR A 10 -25.62 -1.49 8.53
C TYR A 10 -26.82 -1.61 7.61
N ASP A 11 -27.18 -2.83 7.21
CA ASP A 11 -28.27 -3.11 6.25
C ASP A 11 -28.17 -2.24 4.99
N MET A 12 -26.96 -2.15 4.42
CA MET A 12 -26.68 -1.31 3.25
C MET A 12 -27.02 -2.06 1.96
N GLY A 13 -27.35 -1.31 0.93
CA GLY A 13 -27.45 -1.82 -0.44
C GLY A 13 -26.09 -2.05 -1.10
N ASP A 14 -25.96 -1.63 -2.35
CA ASP A 14 -24.67 -1.74 -3.05
C ASP A 14 -23.67 -0.74 -2.44
N PHE A 15 -22.63 -1.29 -1.84
CA PHE A 15 -21.55 -0.54 -1.21
C PHE A 15 -20.21 -1.16 -1.57
N GLN A 16 -19.21 -0.34 -1.83
CA GLN A 16 -17.85 -0.78 -2.08
C GLN A 16 -16.85 0.18 -1.43
N PHE A 17 -15.75 -0.36 -0.90
CA PHE A 17 -14.57 0.42 -0.57
C PHE A 17 -13.79 0.76 -1.84
N SER A 18 -13.17 1.94 -1.89
CA SER A 18 -12.34 2.36 -3.02
C SER A 18 -11.10 1.46 -3.14
N GLN A 19 -10.99 0.77 -4.26
CA GLN A 19 -9.78 0.03 -4.60
C GLN A 19 -8.67 0.99 -5.00
N ASN A 20 -9.00 2.07 -5.74
CA ASN A 20 -8.08 3.11 -6.15
C ASN A 20 -7.37 3.77 -4.95
N TYR A 21 -8.10 4.04 -3.84
CA TYR A 21 -7.53 4.57 -2.60
C TYR A 21 -6.51 3.62 -1.99
N SER A 22 -6.89 2.35 -1.84
CA SER A 22 -6.00 1.33 -1.26
C SER A 22 -4.78 1.08 -2.13
N PHE A 23 -4.97 1.05 -3.46
CA PHE A 23 -3.89 0.88 -4.43
C PHE A 23 -2.91 2.05 -4.43
N PHE A 24 -3.38 3.29 -4.28
CA PHE A 24 -2.52 4.48 -4.15
C PHE A 24 -1.50 4.30 -3.03
N TRP A 25 -1.97 3.95 -1.85
CA TRP A 25 -1.11 3.78 -0.67
C TRP A 25 -0.22 2.54 -0.76
N ASP A 26 -0.72 1.44 -1.34
CA ASP A 26 0.08 0.25 -1.62
C ASP A 26 1.29 0.58 -2.51
N GLN A 27 1.07 1.32 -3.59
CA GLN A 27 2.15 1.70 -4.50
C GLN A 27 3.16 2.65 -3.84
N LEU A 28 2.71 3.59 -3.01
CA LEU A 28 3.60 4.49 -2.27
C LEU A 28 4.45 3.72 -1.24
N GLU A 29 3.84 2.79 -0.51
CA GLU A 29 4.58 1.98 0.47
C GLU A 29 5.57 1.02 -0.20
N LYS A 30 5.22 0.43 -1.32
CA LYS A 30 6.17 -0.38 -2.11
C LYS A 30 7.35 0.44 -2.61
N ALA A 31 7.11 1.68 -3.05
CA ALA A 31 8.18 2.60 -3.41
C ALA A 31 9.08 2.94 -2.21
N ASN A 32 8.49 3.15 -1.03
CA ASN A 32 9.21 3.37 0.22
C ASN A 32 10.08 2.15 0.58
N LEU A 33 9.52 0.94 0.51
CA LEU A 33 10.24 -0.31 0.77
C LEU A 33 11.41 -0.52 -0.21
N PHE A 34 11.21 -0.24 -1.49
CA PHE A 34 12.29 -0.30 -2.47
C PHE A 34 13.44 0.64 -2.10
N LEU A 35 13.15 1.92 -1.86
CA LEU A 35 14.17 2.92 -1.53
C LEU A 35 14.86 2.60 -0.20
N GLN A 36 14.12 2.07 0.79
CA GLN A 36 14.71 1.59 2.03
C GLN A 36 15.65 0.42 1.79
N GLY A 37 15.23 -0.57 1.01
CA GLY A 37 16.07 -1.70 0.63
C GLY A 37 17.37 -1.29 -0.06
N ILE A 38 17.34 -0.22 -0.88
CA ILE A 38 18.54 0.37 -1.48
C ILE A 38 19.46 0.98 -0.42
N ILE A 39 18.92 1.70 0.56
CA ILE A 39 19.70 2.27 1.67
C ILE A 39 20.33 1.16 2.51
N ASP A 40 19.56 0.13 2.85
CA ASP A 40 20.02 -1.00 3.68
C ASP A 40 21.13 -1.83 2.99
N THR A 41 21.05 -1.93 1.66
CA THR A 41 22.01 -2.67 0.83
C THR A 41 23.12 -1.78 0.23
N ARG A 42 23.24 -0.52 0.61
CA ARG A 42 24.14 0.47 -0.01
C ARG A 42 25.61 0.07 -0.06
N LEU A 43 26.07 -0.72 0.93
CA LEU A 43 27.46 -1.19 1.02
C LEU A 43 27.71 -2.49 0.25
N LYS A 44 26.66 -3.14 -0.25
CA LYS A 44 26.78 -4.36 -1.04
C LYS A 44 27.11 -4.02 -2.49
N PRO A 45 27.85 -4.85 -3.22
CA PRO A 45 28.14 -4.63 -4.64
C PRO A 45 26.87 -4.76 -5.50
N MET A 46 26.92 -4.27 -6.74
CA MET A 46 25.77 -4.28 -7.65
C MET A 46 25.33 -5.68 -8.09
N ASP A 47 26.24 -6.65 -8.06
CA ASP A 47 26.02 -8.09 -8.37
C ASP A 47 25.59 -8.92 -7.14
N ASP A 48 25.38 -8.28 -5.97
CA ASP A 48 24.73 -8.95 -4.84
C ASP A 48 23.29 -9.32 -5.22
N LYS A 49 22.89 -10.56 -4.95
CA LYS A 49 21.57 -11.12 -5.34
C LYS A 49 20.39 -10.27 -4.84
N MET A 50 20.50 -9.66 -3.66
CA MET A 50 19.44 -8.80 -3.12
C MET A 50 19.37 -7.48 -3.89
N VAL A 51 20.53 -6.88 -4.21
CA VAL A 51 20.60 -5.64 -4.99
C VAL A 51 20.04 -5.86 -6.40
N GLU A 52 20.47 -6.94 -7.07
CA GLU A 52 19.92 -7.31 -8.38
C GLU A 52 18.40 -7.50 -8.33
N TRP A 53 17.91 -8.21 -7.31
CA TRP A 53 16.48 -8.45 -7.14
C TRP A 53 15.69 -7.16 -6.96
N LEU A 54 16.18 -6.22 -6.13
CA LEU A 54 15.55 -4.91 -5.94
C LEU A 54 15.45 -4.15 -7.26
N PHE A 55 16.54 -4.02 -8.00
CA PHE A 55 16.54 -3.31 -9.28
C PHE A 55 15.73 -4.01 -10.37
N LYS A 56 15.61 -5.33 -10.31
CA LYS A 56 14.76 -6.10 -11.24
C LYS A 56 13.27 -5.90 -10.94
N ASN A 57 12.91 -5.79 -9.65
CA ASN A 57 11.53 -5.73 -9.17
C ASN A 57 11.28 -4.47 -8.31
N PRO A 58 11.40 -3.25 -8.87
CA PRO A 58 11.32 -2.01 -8.09
C PRO A 58 9.92 -1.75 -7.54
N ILE A 59 8.88 -2.24 -8.22
CA ILE A 59 7.48 -2.08 -7.84
C ILE A 59 6.64 -3.15 -8.53
N GLY A 60 5.53 -3.54 -7.92
CA GLY A 60 4.56 -4.49 -8.48
C GLY A 60 3.17 -4.22 -7.92
N ASP A 61 2.15 -4.81 -8.53
CA ASP A 61 0.74 -4.66 -8.09
C ASP A 61 0.25 -5.83 -7.22
N GLY A 62 1.00 -6.92 -7.16
CA GLY A 62 0.68 -8.06 -6.28
C GLY A 62 0.87 -7.75 -4.80
N GLY A 63 0.16 -8.46 -3.93
CA GLY A 63 0.26 -8.29 -2.48
C GLY A 63 -0.34 -9.46 -1.71
N GLN A 64 -0.08 -9.47 -0.40
CA GLN A 64 -0.63 -10.44 0.54
C GLN A 64 -1.52 -9.74 1.56
N PHE A 65 -2.36 -10.50 2.26
CA PHE A 65 -3.28 -9.95 3.27
C PHE A 65 -2.58 -9.10 4.33
N THR A 66 -1.37 -9.48 4.75
CA THR A 66 -0.57 -8.70 5.72
C THR A 66 -0.29 -7.28 5.24
N GLY A 67 0.09 -7.11 3.97
CA GLY A 67 0.28 -5.78 3.37
C GLY A 67 -1.02 -4.98 3.31
N VAL A 68 -2.12 -5.61 2.94
CA VAL A 68 -3.46 -4.97 2.95
C VAL A 68 -3.83 -4.54 4.37
N SER A 69 -3.65 -5.41 5.37
CA SER A 69 -3.89 -5.10 6.78
C SER A 69 -3.10 -3.87 7.26
N ASP A 70 -1.82 -3.79 6.90
CA ASP A 70 -0.96 -2.65 7.27
C ASP A 70 -1.43 -1.35 6.62
N ILE A 71 -1.80 -1.38 5.34
CA ILE A 71 -2.33 -0.22 4.60
C ILE A 71 -3.65 0.25 5.21
N LEU A 72 -4.61 -0.64 5.42
CA LEU A 72 -5.91 -0.29 5.98
C LEU A 72 -5.77 0.29 7.40
N THR A 73 -4.90 -0.29 8.23
CA THR A 73 -4.64 0.19 9.58
C THR A 73 -3.96 1.56 9.58
N LYS A 74 -3.02 1.79 8.67
CA LYS A 74 -2.23 3.03 8.62
C LYS A 74 -2.99 4.18 7.95
N TYR A 75 -3.67 3.92 6.84
CA TYR A 75 -4.26 4.96 6.00
C TYR A 75 -5.79 5.00 6.07
N GLY A 76 -6.41 3.97 6.63
CA GLY A 76 -7.87 3.85 6.65
C GLY A 76 -8.43 3.41 5.29
N VAL A 77 -9.72 3.65 5.09
CA VAL A 77 -10.47 3.33 3.88
C VAL A 77 -11.45 4.44 3.55
N VAL A 78 -11.87 4.49 2.29
CA VAL A 78 -12.93 5.39 1.83
C VAL A 78 -13.93 4.64 0.94
N PRO A 79 -15.19 5.12 0.81
CA PRO A 79 -16.15 4.59 -0.17
C PRO A 79 -15.65 4.75 -1.60
N ALA A 80 -16.05 3.85 -2.50
CA ALA A 80 -15.63 3.88 -3.91
C ALA A 80 -16.00 5.19 -4.62
N GLU A 81 -17.12 5.80 -4.26
CA GLU A 81 -17.59 7.07 -4.81
C GLU A 81 -16.78 8.30 -4.35
N VAL A 82 -16.01 8.18 -3.28
CA VAL A 82 -15.16 9.26 -2.74
C VAL A 82 -13.82 9.35 -3.46
N MET A 83 -13.25 8.20 -3.85
CA MET A 83 -12.07 8.13 -4.70
C MET A 83 -12.33 7.09 -5.79
N VAL A 84 -12.87 7.57 -6.90
CA VAL A 84 -13.33 6.74 -8.02
C VAL A 84 -12.16 6.13 -8.80
N GLU A 85 -12.44 5.03 -9.49
CA GLU A 85 -11.47 4.43 -10.40
C GLU A 85 -11.13 5.38 -11.55
N THR A 86 -9.84 5.40 -11.90
CA THR A 86 -9.30 6.17 -13.03
C THR A 86 -8.94 5.24 -14.18
N ASN A 87 -8.62 5.80 -15.34
CA ASN A 87 -8.07 5.00 -16.44
C ASN A 87 -6.76 4.30 -16.04
N SER A 88 -5.93 4.95 -15.23
CA SER A 88 -4.66 4.39 -14.76
C SER A 88 -4.84 3.32 -13.69
N SER A 89 -5.86 3.39 -12.82
CA SER A 89 -6.16 2.33 -11.86
C SER A 89 -6.73 1.08 -12.54
N ASN A 90 -7.51 1.27 -13.61
CA ASN A 90 -8.03 0.17 -14.43
C ASN A 90 -6.97 -0.46 -15.38
N SER A 91 -5.88 0.26 -15.67
CA SER A 91 -4.80 -0.18 -16.55
C SER A 91 -3.43 0.29 -16.04
N THR A 92 -2.93 -0.39 -15.02
CA THR A 92 -1.78 0.02 -14.19
C THR A 92 -0.43 -0.03 -14.92
N GLY A 93 -0.29 -0.82 -15.99
CA GLY A 93 0.99 -1.18 -16.59
C GLY A 93 1.85 0.03 -16.99
N ARG A 94 1.27 1.07 -17.62
CA ARG A 94 2.02 2.26 -18.03
C ARG A 94 2.52 3.07 -16.83
N MET A 95 1.66 3.30 -15.86
CA MET A 95 2.00 4.00 -14.63
C MET A 95 3.09 3.25 -13.85
N SER A 96 2.91 1.96 -13.63
CA SER A 96 3.86 1.11 -12.90
C SER A 96 5.24 1.08 -13.59
N ASN A 97 5.28 1.02 -14.92
CA ASN A 97 6.54 1.10 -15.67
C ASN A 97 7.26 2.44 -15.46
N LEU A 98 6.55 3.57 -15.52
CA LEU A 98 7.13 4.89 -15.32
C LEU A 98 7.65 5.06 -13.88
N ILE A 99 6.87 4.64 -12.88
CA ILE A 99 7.28 4.66 -11.48
C ILE A 99 8.49 3.74 -11.27
N GLY A 100 8.47 2.54 -11.84
CA GLY A 100 9.59 1.59 -11.77
C GLY A 100 10.89 2.14 -12.36
N LEU A 101 10.83 2.83 -13.51
CA LEU A 101 11.99 3.52 -14.09
C LEU A 101 12.50 4.63 -13.16
N LYS A 102 11.59 5.43 -12.58
CA LYS A 102 11.96 6.50 -11.65
C LYS A 102 12.57 5.97 -10.36
N LEU A 103 12.06 4.86 -9.85
CA LEU A 103 12.62 4.19 -8.68
C LEU A 103 14.03 3.64 -8.95
N LYS A 104 14.27 3.05 -10.11
CA LYS A 104 15.62 2.62 -10.51
C LYS A 104 16.61 3.79 -10.58
N GLU A 105 16.21 4.90 -11.19
CA GLU A 105 17.00 6.14 -11.21
C GLU A 105 17.33 6.60 -9.79
N TYR A 106 16.34 6.64 -8.90
CA TYR A 106 16.50 7.03 -7.51
C TYR A 106 17.38 6.05 -6.72
N GLY A 107 17.24 4.76 -6.99
CA GLY A 107 18.10 3.74 -6.39
C GLY A 107 19.57 3.95 -6.73
N LEU A 108 19.89 4.26 -7.99
CA LEU A 108 21.25 4.62 -8.41
C LEU A 108 21.75 5.89 -7.73
N GLN A 109 20.93 6.94 -7.69
CA GLN A 109 21.27 8.20 -7.01
C GLN A 109 21.55 8.00 -5.50
N LEU A 110 20.76 7.20 -4.80
CA LEU A 110 20.99 6.89 -3.37
C LEU A 110 22.29 6.11 -3.16
N ARG A 111 22.58 5.15 -4.03
CA ARG A 111 23.84 4.40 -3.97
C ARG A 111 25.05 5.30 -4.25
N ASP A 112 24.99 6.15 -5.25
CA ASP A 112 26.03 7.13 -5.58
C ASP A 112 26.25 8.09 -4.40
N LEU A 113 25.16 8.67 -3.87
CA LEU A 113 25.22 9.55 -2.71
C LEU A 113 25.86 8.86 -1.50
N SER A 114 25.61 7.57 -1.30
CA SER A 114 26.16 6.81 -0.18
C SER A 114 27.70 6.64 -0.24
N THR A 115 28.30 6.79 -1.42
CA THR A 115 29.77 6.76 -1.60
C THR A 115 30.44 8.11 -1.38
N THR A 116 29.65 9.18 -1.29
CA THR A 116 30.17 10.54 -1.09
C THR A 116 30.69 10.70 0.34
N LYS A 117 31.93 11.18 0.48
CA LYS A 117 32.56 11.36 1.78
C LYS A 117 31.73 12.30 2.68
N GLY A 118 31.42 11.84 3.88
CA GLY A 118 30.66 12.61 4.88
C GLY A 118 29.15 12.38 4.83
N THR A 119 28.61 11.65 3.84
CA THR A 119 27.21 11.30 3.79
C THR A 119 26.84 10.33 4.92
N THR A 120 25.83 10.67 5.67
CA THR A 120 25.28 9.83 6.75
C THR A 120 24.03 9.06 6.30
N VAL A 121 23.61 8.07 7.07
CA VAL A 121 22.32 7.39 6.82
C VAL A 121 21.15 8.37 6.92
N ALA A 122 21.22 9.33 7.83
CA ALA A 122 20.19 10.35 7.98
C ALA A 122 20.04 11.23 6.71
N ASP A 123 21.15 11.52 6.01
CA ASP A 123 21.09 12.23 4.73
C ASP A 123 20.40 11.40 3.65
N LEU A 124 20.65 10.10 3.61
CA LEU A 124 19.98 9.18 2.68
C LEU A 124 18.48 9.08 2.98
N GLU A 125 18.09 8.99 4.26
CA GLU A 125 16.67 8.98 4.67
C GLU A 125 15.95 10.28 4.31
N LYS A 126 16.60 11.41 4.50
CA LYS A 126 16.09 12.71 4.05
C LYS A 126 15.88 12.72 2.54
N LYS A 127 16.88 12.25 1.79
CA LYS A 127 16.81 12.16 0.32
C LYS A 127 15.71 11.21 -0.14
N LYS A 128 15.54 10.06 0.51
CA LYS A 128 14.44 9.13 0.28
C LYS A 128 13.08 9.84 0.43
N THR A 129 12.90 10.64 1.48
CA THR A 129 11.66 11.37 1.72
C THR A 129 11.34 12.36 0.59
N GLU A 130 12.35 13.09 0.08
CA GLU A 130 12.18 13.96 -1.09
C GLU A 130 11.78 13.16 -2.35
N MET A 131 12.42 12.03 -2.57
CA MET A 131 12.13 11.12 -3.69
C MET A 131 10.70 10.57 -3.61
N LEU A 132 10.26 10.15 -2.42
CA LEU A 132 8.88 9.71 -2.19
C LEU A 132 7.86 10.82 -2.47
N GLY A 133 8.17 12.07 -2.17
CA GLY A 133 7.33 13.22 -2.56
C GLY A 133 7.14 13.35 -4.08
N THR A 134 8.11 12.93 -4.87
CA THR A 134 7.96 12.87 -6.34
C THR A 134 7.11 11.68 -6.76
N ILE A 135 7.31 10.50 -6.18
CA ILE A 135 6.48 9.33 -6.45
C ILE A 135 5.02 9.61 -6.06
N TYR A 136 4.78 10.24 -4.91
CA TYR A 136 3.44 10.69 -4.49
C TYR A 136 2.77 11.54 -5.58
N ARG A 137 3.48 12.56 -6.11
CA ARG A 137 2.93 13.39 -7.19
C ARG A 137 2.64 12.61 -8.47
N MET A 138 3.48 11.63 -8.82
CA MET A 138 3.21 10.73 -9.96
C MET A 138 1.94 9.91 -9.74
N LEU A 139 1.73 9.40 -8.52
CA LEU A 139 0.51 8.68 -8.15
C LEU A 139 -0.71 9.60 -8.20
N VAL A 140 -0.63 10.82 -7.64
CA VAL A 140 -1.74 11.81 -7.70
C VAL A 140 -2.16 12.11 -9.14
N LEU A 141 -1.20 12.31 -10.04
CA LEU A 141 -1.48 12.59 -11.46
C LEU A 141 -2.18 11.42 -12.18
N ASN A 142 -2.01 10.20 -11.71
CA ASN A 142 -2.59 9.00 -12.32
C ASN A 142 -3.86 8.51 -11.64
N LEU A 143 -3.92 8.60 -10.33
CA LEU A 143 -4.96 7.97 -9.50
C LEU A 143 -5.89 8.99 -8.82
N GLY A 144 -5.53 10.29 -8.85
CA GLY A 144 -6.17 11.32 -8.05
C GLY A 144 -5.55 11.48 -6.66
N GLU A 145 -5.84 12.59 -6.00
CA GLU A 145 -5.33 12.86 -4.66
C GLU A 145 -6.19 12.17 -3.60
N PRO A 146 -5.60 11.35 -2.71
CA PRO A 146 -6.35 10.72 -1.63
C PRO A 146 -6.98 11.77 -0.70
N PRO A 147 -8.27 11.67 -0.37
CA PRO A 147 -8.93 12.62 0.49
C PRO A 147 -8.41 12.48 1.94
N THR A 148 -8.22 13.60 2.62
CA THR A 148 -7.93 13.65 4.05
C THR A 148 -9.21 13.68 4.89
N LYS A 149 -10.29 14.24 4.32
CA LYS A 149 -11.65 14.29 4.86
C LYS A 149 -12.65 14.20 3.71
N PHE A 150 -13.82 13.66 4.00
CA PHE A 150 -14.93 13.58 3.04
C PHE A 150 -16.27 13.51 3.75
N THR A 151 -17.32 13.99 3.10
CA THR A 151 -18.70 13.81 3.53
C THR A 151 -19.30 12.64 2.76
N TRP A 152 -19.92 11.72 3.47
CA TRP A 152 -20.56 10.56 2.84
C TRP A 152 -21.94 10.29 3.43
N THR A 153 -22.85 9.86 2.55
CA THR A 153 -24.24 9.53 2.91
C THR A 153 -24.42 8.02 2.82
N ARG A 154 -24.64 7.39 3.97
CA ARG A 154 -25.01 5.99 4.04
C ARG A 154 -26.41 5.79 3.48
N LYS A 155 -26.60 4.78 2.66
CA LYS A 155 -27.88 4.40 2.09
C LYS A 155 -28.30 3.01 2.60
N ASP A 156 -29.61 2.82 2.78
CA ASP A 156 -30.20 1.53 3.13
C ASP A 156 -30.18 0.55 1.94
N ALA A 157 -30.64 -0.68 2.16
CA ALA A 157 -30.73 -1.73 1.14
C ALA A 157 -31.63 -1.33 -0.06
N LYS A 158 -32.51 -0.33 0.10
CA LYS A 158 -33.39 0.20 -0.96
C LYS A 158 -32.80 1.42 -1.67
N GLY A 159 -31.62 1.89 -1.25
CA GLY A 159 -30.95 3.06 -1.80
C GLY A 159 -31.40 4.39 -1.20
N ASN A 160 -32.22 4.41 -0.15
CA ASN A 160 -32.64 5.64 0.51
C ASN A 160 -31.52 6.17 1.41
N PRO A 161 -31.32 7.49 1.49
CA PRO A 161 -30.34 8.08 2.40
C PRO A 161 -30.78 7.89 3.86
N VAL A 162 -29.86 7.39 4.69
CA VAL A 162 -30.10 7.14 6.12
C VAL A 162 -29.38 8.14 6.98
N GLU A 163 -28.12 8.42 6.68
CA GLU A 163 -27.27 9.30 7.49
C GLU A 163 -26.18 9.94 6.62
N THR A 164 -25.96 11.23 6.81
CA THR A 164 -24.85 11.97 6.19
C THR A 164 -23.88 12.45 7.28
N LYS A 165 -22.60 12.13 7.14
CA LYS A 165 -21.59 12.44 8.13
C LYS A 165 -20.25 12.76 7.49
N GLU A 166 -19.44 13.61 8.16
CA GLU A 166 -18.05 13.86 7.77
C GLU A 166 -17.15 12.79 8.38
N TYR A 167 -16.22 12.30 7.58
CA TYR A 167 -15.24 11.29 7.97
C TYR A 167 -13.82 11.70 7.58
N THR A 168 -12.86 11.19 8.34
CA THR A 168 -11.52 10.92 7.84
C THR A 168 -11.45 9.46 7.39
N PRO A 169 -10.50 9.07 6.52
CA PRO A 169 -10.33 7.66 6.15
C PRO A 169 -10.18 6.70 7.34
N GLN A 170 -9.48 7.15 8.39
CA GLN A 170 -9.30 6.37 9.62
C GLN A 170 -10.60 6.26 10.44
N SER A 171 -11.36 7.35 10.60
CA SER A 171 -12.64 7.27 11.32
C SER A 171 -13.65 6.39 10.57
N PHE A 172 -13.60 6.42 9.24
CA PHE A 172 -14.43 5.54 8.42
C PHE A 172 -14.00 4.08 8.56
N PHE A 173 -12.70 3.79 8.57
CA PHE A 173 -12.17 2.46 8.85
C PHE A 173 -12.65 1.94 10.22
N GLN A 174 -12.53 2.75 11.26
CA GLN A 174 -12.95 2.35 12.62
C GLN A 174 -14.44 2.06 12.70
N GLU A 175 -15.27 2.84 12.03
CA GLU A 175 -16.72 2.64 12.06
C GLU A 175 -17.16 1.43 11.22
N TYR A 176 -16.64 1.25 10.01
CA TYR A 176 -17.15 0.27 9.04
C TYR A 176 -16.39 -1.06 9.04
N ILE A 177 -15.17 -1.08 9.51
CA ILE A 177 -14.38 -2.31 9.69
C ILE A 177 -14.14 -2.54 11.17
N GLY A 178 -13.50 -1.59 11.87
CA GLY A 178 -13.37 -1.55 13.34
C GLY A 178 -12.63 -2.72 13.97
N ASP A 179 -11.90 -3.50 13.18
CA ASP A 179 -11.31 -4.76 13.61
C ASP A 179 -9.80 -4.62 13.80
N ASP A 180 -9.23 -5.33 14.75
CA ASP A 180 -7.79 -5.46 14.90
C ASP A 180 -7.26 -6.46 13.85
N LEU A 181 -6.96 -5.94 12.67
CA LEU A 181 -6.53 -6.74 11.53
C LEU A 181 -5.21 -7.49 11.77
N LYS A 182 -4.42 -7.04 12.76
CA LYS A 182 -3.13 -7.66 13.06
C LYS A 182 -3.25 -8.83 14.00
N ASN A 183 -4.18 -8.76 14.95
CA ASN A 183 -4.31 -9.78 16.00
C ASN A 183 -5.47 -10.75 15.76
N ASN A 184 -6.53 -10.31 15.03
CA ASN A 184 -7.73 -11.10 14.82
C ASN A 184 -7.68 -11.99 13.56
N TYR A 185 -6.64 -11.87 12.72
CA TYR A 185 -6.54 -12.63 11.48
C TYR A 185 -5.20 -13.36 11.38
N VAL A 186 -5.27 -14.58 10.90
CA VAL A 186 -4.11 -15.42 10.60
C VAL A 186 -4.10 -15.73 9.12
N MET A 187 -2.98 -15.49 8.46
CA MET A 187 -2.80 -15.92 7.08
C MET A 187 -2.27 -17.34 7.05
N LEU A 188 -3.05 -18.23 6.44
CA LEU A 188 -2.63 -19.61 6.19
C LEU A 188 -2.00 -19.68 4.79
N MET A 189 -0.78 -20.19 4.73
CA MET A 189 -0.08 -20.42 3.47
C MET A 189 0.17 -21.92 3.29
N ASN A 190 0.00 -22.39 2.06
CA ASN A 190 0.41 -23.75 1.71
C ASN A 190 1.93 -23.76 1.50
N ASP A 191 2.61 -24.67 2.20
CA ASP A 191 4.05 -24.89 2.03
C ASP A 191 4.29 -26.26 1.36
N PRO A 192 4.46 -26.30 0.03
CA PRO A 192 4.64 -27.55 -0.71
C PRO A 192 5.99 -28.23 -0.41
N SER A 193 6.91 -27.56 0.29
CA SER A 193 8.19 -28.17 0.72
C SER A 193 8.05 -29.11 1.92
N ARG A 194 6.86 -29.20 2.52
CA ARG A 194 6.58 -30.00 3.73
C ARG A 194 5.63 -31.15 3.45
N ASP A 195 5.73 -32.15 4.28
CA ASP A 195 4.81 -33.30 4.23
C ASP A 195 3.36 -32.84 4.46
N TYR A 196 2.41 -33.48 3.77
CA TYR A 196 0.98 -33.25 3.98
C TYR A 196 0.59 -33.47 5.45
N TYR A 197 -0.40 -32.72 5.92
CA TYR A 197 -0.95 -32.78 7.28
C TYR A 197 -0.01 -32.27 8.40
N LYS A 198 1.11 -31.63 8.06
CA LYS A 198 1.93 -30.92 9.04
C LYS A 198 1.67 -29.42 8.92
N SER A 199 0.98 -28.86 9.89
CA SER A 199 0.81 -27.39 9.98
C SER A 199 1.97 -26.76 10.74
N VAL A 200 2.38 -25.57 10.29
CA VAL A 200 3.36 -24.72 10.99
C VAL A 200 2.74 -23.34 11.12
N SER A 201 2.72 -22.83 12.34
CA SER A 201 2.31 -21.46 12.63
C SER A 201 3.57 -20.56 12.56
N TYR A 202 3.57 -19.60 11.64
CA TYR A 202 4.55 -18.52 11.63
C TYR A 202 3.93 -17.31 12.35
N THR A 203 4.35 -17.07 13.59
CA THR A 203 3.82 -15.98 14.41
C THR A 203 4.37 -14.61 14.03
N HIS A 204 5.40 -14.51 13.19
CA HIS A 204 5.99 -13.24 12.76
C HIS A 204 6.56 -13.34 11.35
N LEU A 205 5.76 -13.03 10.33
CA LEU A 205 6.30 -12.49 9.09
C LEU A 205 6.29 -10.96 9.22
N ARG A 206 7.30 -10.42 9.90
CA ARG A 206 7.63 -9.01 9.70
C ARG A 206 8.20 -8.90 8.30
N ALA A 207 7.47 -8.25 7.40
CA ALA A 207 8.10 -7.61 6.26
C ALA A 207 9.00 -6.50 6.84
N HIS A 208 10.29 -6.72 6.80
CA HIS A 208 11.29 -5.70 7.09
C HIS A 208 11.40 -4.77 5.90
#